data_0ea1946ee6afe46f498f17ee94bc3ca4
#
_entry.id   0ea1946ee6afe46f498f17ee94bc3ca4
#
_cell.length_a   1.000
_cell.length_b   1.000
_cell.length_c   1.000
_cell.angle_alpha   90.00
_cell.angle_beta   90.00
_cell.angle_gamma   90.00
#
_symmetry.space_group_name_H-M   'P 1'
#
loop_
_entity.id
_entity.type
_entity.pdbx_description
1 polymer ?
#
loop_
_entity_poly.entity_id
_entity_poly.type
_entity_poly.pdbx_seq_one_letter_code
_entity_poly.pdbx_strand_id
1 'polypeptide(L)'
;MHHDQSDERQVPHLSGVVCACPTPSLTPMAHIPNTFAVIMAGGIGSRFWPMSRSEEPKQFLDILGTGRSLIRMTFDRLEKLVPADHILVVTNARYKDQVARHLPRLPEENILCEPFMRNTAPCIAYANAVVAARDPEAAMVVAPSDHLILDESGFLDVCTTALETTRNTDCLVTLGIQPTRPDTGYGYIQHEEPYDAERAEVRPVKTFTEKPDLETAQAFLASGDFCWNSGIFVWSLRNIQRAFEDHLPDMLQDFAELDLHDAQALSAVYGNCENISI
;
A
#
# COMPACT_ATOMS: atom_id res chain seq x y z
N MET A 1 -4.06 -27.11 31.64
CA MET A 1 -3.18 -27.01 30.45
C MET A 1 -4.11 -26.91 29.23
N HIS A 2 -4.51 -25.72 28.88
CA HIS A 2 -5.23 -25.43 27.63
C HIS A 2 -4.22 -24.75 26.71
N HIS A 3 -3.82 -25.45 25.65
CA HIS A 3 -3.13 -24.88 24.53
C HIS A 3 -4.16 -24.04 23.75
N ASP A 4 -4.00 -22.72 23.82
CA ASP A 4 -4.63 -21.78 22.92
C ASP A 4 -3.87 -21.87 21.58
N GLN A 5 -4.46 -22.58 20.62
CA GLN A 5 -4.04 -22.53 19.23
C GLN A 5 -4.70 -21.29 18.64
N SER A 6 -3.96 -20.18 18.63
CA SER A 6 -4.29 -19.02 17.81
C SER A 6 -4.33 -19.46 16.35
N ASP A 7 -5.53 -19.47 15.79
CA ASP A 7 -5.84 -19.72 14.39
C ASP A 7 -5.16 -18.61 13.55
N GLU A 8 -3.92 -18.86 13.10
CA GLU A 8 -3.24 -18.04 12.11
C GLU A 8 -3.92 -18.25 10.75
N ARG A 9 -4.98 -17.49 10.50
CA ARG A 9 -5.54 -17.39 9.15
C ARG A 9 -4.50 -16.74 8.24
N GLN A 10 -3.91 -17.54 7.37
CA GLN A 10 -2.94 -17.12 6.39
C GLN A 10 -3.57 -16.09 5.45
N VAL A 11 -2.99 -14.91 5.42
CA VAL A 11 -3.28 -13.82 4.48
C VAL A 11 -2.97 -14.28 3.03
N PRO A 12 -3.65 -13.74 1.99
CA PRO A 12 -3.43 -14.10 0.61
C PRO A 12 -1.96 -14.12 0.25
N HIS A 13 -1.51 -15.19 -0.40
CA HIS A 13 -0.12 -15.33 -0.82
C HIS A 13 0.25 -14.18 -1.77
N LEU A 14 1.04 -13.23 -1.26
CA LEU A 14 1.76 -12.29 -2.11
C LEU A 14 2.62 -13.11 -3.06
N SER A 15 2.38 -13.02 -4.35
CA SER A 15 3.01 -13.89 -5.34
C SER A 15 4.30 -13.33 -5.91
N GLY A 16 4.64 -12.06 -5.65
CA GLY A 16 5.87 -11.48 -6.15
C GLY A 16 6.38 -10.29 -5.34
N VAL A 17 7.70 -10.18 -5.20
CA VAL A 17 8.41 -9.03 -4.64
C VAL A 17 9.24 -8.38 -5.73
N VAL A 18 9.15 -7.07 -5.88
CA VAL A 18 10.11 -6.30 -6.67
C VAL A 18 11.14 -5.71 -5.72
N CYS A 19 12.39 -6.16 -5.86
CA CYS A 19 13.53 -5.50 -5.24
C CYS A 19 14.24 -4.70 -6.32
N ALA A 20 14.43 -3.39 -6.11
CA ALA A 20 15.02 -2.52 -7.11
C ALA A 20 16.38 -1.98 -6.72
N CYS A 21 17.27 -2.00 -7.71
CA CYS A 21 18.33 -1.00 -7.85
C CYS A 21 18.14 -0.37 -9.25
N PRO A 22 17.83 0.92 -9.37
CA PRO A 22 17.46 1.50 -10.65
C PRO A 22 18.66 2.02 -11.43
N THR A 23 18.60 1.84 -12.75
CA THR A 23 19.35 2.68 -13.70
C THR A 23 18.48 3.88 -14.05
N PRO A 24 18.95 5.12 -13.89
CA PRO A 24 18.12 6.30 -14.11
C PRO A 24 17.74 6.44 -15.59
N SER A 25 16.44 6.45 -15.87
CA SER A 25 15.89 6.85 -17.17
C SER A 25 15.63 8.37 -17.14
N LEU A 26 16.14 9.09 -18.15
CA LEU A 26 16.04 10.56 -18.26
C LEU A 26 14.82 11.03 -19.09
N THR A 27 13.91 10.15 -19.46
CA THR A 27 12.72 10.52 -20.25
C THR A 27 11.56 10.87 -19.32
N PRO A 28 10.81 11.96 -19.59
CA PRO A 28 9.55 12.21 -18.89
C PRO A 28 8.62 11.01 -19.11
N MET A 29 8.22 10.36 -18.04
CA MET A 29 7.28 9.25 -18.12
C MET A 29 5.90 9.78 -18.52
N ALA A 30 5.31 9.21 -19.56
CA ALA A 30 3.89 9.40 -19.83
C ALA A 30 3.08 8.67 -18.74
N HIS A 31 1.91 9.22 -18.39
CA HIS A 31 1.01 8.51 -17.47
C HIS A 31 0.69 7.11 -17.98
N ILE A 32 0.67 6.15 -17.06
CA ILE A 32 0.42 4.74 -17.38
C ILE A 32 -1.10 4.56 -17.53
N PRO A 33 -1.59 4.13 -18.73
CA PRO A 33 -3.03 3.97 -18.96
C PRO A 33 -3.68 2.98 -18.01
N ASN A 34 -4.98 3.10 -17.76
CA ASN A 34 -5.77 2.18 -16.93
C ASN A 34 -5.08 1.88 -15.58
N THR A 35 -4.54 2.93 -14.96
CA THR A 35 -3.83 2.80 -13.68
C THR A 35 -4.37 3.81 -12.69
N PHE A 36 -4.56 3.35 -11.45
CA PHE A 36 -4.91 4.19 -10.31
C PHE A 36 -3.80 4.11 -9.25
N ALA A 37 -3.67 5.17 -8.47
CA ALA A 37 -2.86 5.18 -7.27
C ALA A 37 -3.75 5.36 -6.04
N VAL A 38 -3.51 4.58 -4.99
CA VAL A 38 -4.25 4.65 -3.72
C VAL A 38 -3.28 5.03 -2.62
N ILE A 39 -3.51 6.15 -1.96
CA ILE A 39 -2.74 6.62 -0.82
C ILE A 39 -3.49 6.29 0.46
N MET A 40 -2.93 5.39 1.27
CA MET A 40 -3.47 5.04 2.57
C MET A 40 -3.04 6.08 3.63
N ALA A 41 -3.99 6.87 4.13
CA ALA A 41 -3.73 7.98 5.04
C ALA A 41 -4.56 7.92 6.35
N GLY A 42 -4.89 6.70 6.81
CA GLY A 42 -5.71 6.47 8.01
C GLY A 42 -4.93 6.47 9.33
N GLY A 43 -3.60 6.37 9.32
CA GLY A 43 -2.75 6.21 10.51
C GLY A 43 -2.67 7.46 11.39
N ILE A 44 -2.61 7.28 12.72
CA ILE A 44 -2.45 8.37 13.70
C ILE A 44 -0.96 8.74 13.89
N GLY A 45 -0.03 7.85 13.53
CA GLY A 45 1.42 8.12 13.64
C GLY A 45 1.94 8.27 15.07
N SER A 46 1.38 7.54 16.04
CA SER A 46 1.69 7.66 17.49
C SER A 46 3.17 7.51 17.85
N ARG A 47 3.93 6.78 17.03
CA ARG A 47 5.39 6.60 17.23
C ARG A 47 6.22 7.88 17.04
N PHE A 48 5.66 8.91 16.42
CA PHE A 48 6.32 10.21 16.19
C PHE A 48 6.00 11.25 17.26
N TRP A 49 5.31 10.85 18.36
CA TRP A 49 5.10 11.77 19.47
C TRP A 49 6.45 12.30 20.01
N PRO A 50 6.61 13.60 20.31
CA PRO A 50 5.58 14.64 20.41
C PRO A 50 5.33 15.44 19.11
N MET A 51 6.00 15.10 17.99
CA MET A 51 5.84 15.81 16.73
C MET A 51 4.47 15.51 16.06
N SER A 52 4.02 14.25 16.13
CA SER A 52 2.68 13.88 15.65
C SER A 52 1.68 13.88 16.81
N ARG A 53 0.46 14.35 16.56
CA ARG A 53 -0.67 14.37 17.48
C ARG A 53 -1.94 13.90 16.75
N SER A 54 -3.00 13.60 17.51
CA SER A 54 -4.28 13.19 16.92
C SER A 54 -4.86 14.25 15.98
N GLU A 55 -4.60 15.53 16.26
CA GLU A 55 -5.03 16.66 15.43
C GLU A 55 -4.12 16.88 14.22
N GLU A 56 -2.87 16.45 14.29
CA GLU A 56 -1.86 16.60 13.25
C GLU A 56 -1.02 15.32 13.12
N PRO A 57 -1.57 14.25 12.47
CA PRO A 57 -0.87 13.02 12.24
C PRO A 57 0.39 13.17 11.39
N LYS A 58 1.30 12.18 11.49
CA LYS A 58 2.62 12.16 10.85
C LYS A 58 2.57 12.54 9.36
N GLN A 59 1.57 12.07 8.62
CA GLN A 59 1.47 12.29 7.18
C GLN A 59 1.28 13.76 6.78
N PHE A 60 0.79 14.61 7.69
CA PHE A 60 0.61 16.05 7.45
C PHE A 60 1.80 16.91 7.88
N LEU A 61 2.83 16.30 8.49
CA LEU A 61 4.02 17.03 8.93
C LEU A 61 5.01 17.24 7.77
N ASP A 62 5.63 18.41 7.76
CA ASP A 62 6.84 18.68 6.98
C ASP A 62 8.09 18.29 7.79
N ILE A 63 8.44 17.01 7.73
CA ILE A 63 9.57 16.47 8.51
C ILE A 63 10.93 16.95 8.00
N LEU A 64 11.00 17.30 6.71
CA LEU A 64 12.26 17.70 6.06
C LEU A 64 12.47 19.21 5.99
N GLY A 65 11.49 20.02 6.39
CA GLY A 65 11.56 21.47 6.27
C GLY A 65 11.56 21.97 4.80
N THR A 66 10.90 21.23 3.92
CA THR A 66 10.83 21.54 2.48
C THR A 66 9.61 22.35 2.09
N GLY A 67 8.73 22.66 3.03
CA GLY A 67 7.42 23.27 2.79
C GLY A 67 6.37 22.26 2.30
N ARG A 68 6.67 20.95 2.31
CA ARG A 68 5.78 19.88 1.86
C ARG A 68 5.61 18.81 2.93
N SER A 69 4.37 18.45 3.24
CA SER A 69 4.06 17.32 4.10
C SER A 69 4.37 15.98 3.42
N LEU A 70 4.48 14.91 4.21
CA LEU A 70 4.75 13.56 3.67
C LEU A 70 3.68 13.10 2.68
N ILE A 71 2.39 13.34 2.99
CA ILE A 71 1.29 13.01 2.06
C ILE A 71 1.40 13.80 0.75
N ARG A 72 1.82 15.06 0.81
CA ARG A 72 2.05 15.87 -0.38
C ARG A 72 3.20 15.33 -1.22
N MET A 73 4.31 14.94 -0.59
CA MET A 73 5.43 14.32 -1.29
C MET A 73 5.02 12.99 -1.95
N THR A 74 4.20 12.19 -1.27
CA THR A 74 3.67 10.94 -1.82
C THR A 74 2.74 11.18 -3.01
N PHE A 75 1.84 12.15 -2.91
CA PHE A 75 0.97 12.55 -4.01
C PHE A 75 1.77 13.06 -5.22
N ASP A 76 2.68 14.02 -5.03
CA ASP A 76 3.50 14.61 -6.10
C ASP A 76 4.35 13.55 -6.83
N ARG A 77 4.76 12.50 -6.12
CA ARG A 77 5.49 11.35 -6.67
C ARG A 77 4.59 10.47 -7.53
N LEU A 78 3.42 10.08 -7.01
CA LEU A 78 2.46 9.21 -7.72
C LEU A 78 1.80 9.92 -8.90
N GLU A 79 1.66 11.25 -8.86
CA GLU A 79 1.17 12.06 -9.97
C GLU A 79 2.08 12.01 -11.21
N LYS A 80 3.32 11.52 -11.05
CA LYS A 80 4.20 11.24 -12.19
C LYS A 80 3.87 9.92 -12.89
N LEU A 81 3.17 9.00 -12.23
CA LEU A 81 2.71 7.72 -12.80
C LEU A 81 1.31 7.84 -13.42
N VAL A 82 0.41 8.55 -12.73
CA VAL A 82 -1.01 8.64 -13.09
C VAL A 82 -1.51 10.08 -12.95
N PRO A 83 -2.55 10.50 -13.68
CA PRO A 83 -3.11 11.84 -13.52
C PRO A 83 -3.79 12.00 -12.15
N ALA A 84 -3.94 13.22 -11.67
CA ALA A 84 -4.46 13.52 -10.33
C ALA A 84 -5.87 12.96 -10.07
N ASP A 85 -6.71 12.88 -11.10
CA ASP A 85 -8.07 12.30 -11.03
C ASP A 85 -8.08 10.77 -10.92
N HIS A 86 -6.93 10.11 -11.17
CA HIS A 86 -6.70 8.68 -10.92
C HIS A 86 -5.99 8.42 -9.58
N ILE A 87 -5.77 9.41 -8.75
CA ILE A 87 -5.25 9.22 -7.39
C ILE A 87 -6.41 9.24 -6.40
N LEU A 88 -6.51 8.22 -5.57
CA LEU A 88 -7.45 8.13 -4.45
C LEU A 88 -6.68 8.27 -3.13
N VAL A 89 -7.27 8.95 -2.17
CA VAL A 89 -6.74 9.02 -0.80
C VAL A 89 -7.77 8.44 0.15
N VAL A 90 -7.44 7.33 0.79
CA VAL A 90 -8.30 6.72 1.81
C VAL A 90 -7.85 7.20 3.18
N THR A 91 -8.74 7.84 3.91
CA THR A 91 -8.43 8.45 5.20
C THR A 91 -9.63 8.37 6.15
N ASN A 92 -9.41 8.64 7.45
CA ASN A 92 -10.52 8.79 8.37
C ASN A 92 -11.28 10.11 8.08
N ALA A 93 -12.62 10.09 8.21
CA ALA A 93 -13.50 11.23 7.92
C ALA A 93 -13.06 12.54 8.62
N ARG A 94 -12.49 12.46 9.83
CA ARG A 94 -11.98 13.63 10.58
C ARG A 94 -10.80 14.34 9.90
N TYR A 95 -10.10 13.68 8.97
CA TYR A 95 -8.94 14.24 8.29
C TYR A 95 -9.23 14.72 6.86
N LYS A 96 -10.50 14.63 6.40
CA LYS A 96 -10.91 15.04 5.04
C LYS A 96 -10.41 16.43 4.69
N ASP A 97 -10.67 17.42 5.57
CA ASP A 97 -10.29 18.81 5.36
C ASP A 97 -8.76 19.01 5.35
N GLN A 98 -8.03 18.20 6.12
CA GLN A 98 -6.57 18.26 6.11
C GLN A 98 -6.03 17.72 4.78
N VAL A 99 -6.55 16.58 4.29
CA VAL A 99 -6.18 16.04 2.98
C VAL A 99 -6.44 17.07 1.89
N ALA A 100 -7.64 17.66 1.84
CA ALA A 100 -7.99 18.69 0.84
C ALA A 100 -7.05 19.91 0.88
N ARG A 101 -6.66 20.36 2.08
CA ARG A 101 -5.69 21.48 2.22
C ARG A 101 -4.29 21.13 1.75
N HIS A 102 -3.81 19.91 2.04
CA HIS A 102 -2.48 19.48 1.64
C HIS A 102 -2.40 19.09 0.16
N LEU A 103 -3.50 18.63 -0.43
CA LEU A 103 -3.60 18.12 -1.80
C LEU A 103 -4.62 18.91 -2.65
N PRO A 104 -4.38 20.19 -2.93
CA PRO A 104 -5.36 21.06 -3.63
C PRO A 104 -5.61 20.65 -5.09
N ARG A 105 -4.82 19.77 -5.67
CA ARG A 105 -5.03 19.22 -7.02
C ARG A 105 -5.82 17.91 -7.03
N LEU A 106 -6.01 17.29 -5.85
CA LEU A 106 -6.81 16.08 -5.72
C LEU A 106 -8.30 16.44 -5.83
N PRO A 107 -9.09 15.83 -6.72
CA PRO A 107 -10.54 15.98 -6.73
C PRO A 107 -11.16 15.59 -5.38
N GLU A 108 -12.17 16.32 -4.92
CA GLU A 108 -12.77 16.07 -3.60
C GLU A 108 -13.43 14.69 -3.51
N GLU A 109 -14.03 14.21 -4.59
CA GLU A 109 -14.61 12.87 -4.71
C GLU A 109 -13.58 11.73 -4.64
N ASN A 110 -12.28 12.06 -4.73
CA ASN A 110 -11.19 11.11 -4.57
C ASN A 110 -10.67 11.02 -3.12
N ILE A 111 -11.24 11.80 -2.20
CA ILE A 111 -10.98 11.66 -0.75
C ILE A 111 -12.00 10.68 -0.18
N LEU A 112 -11.60 9.43 -0.06
CA LEU A 112 -12.43 8.34 0.46
C LEU A 112 -12.36 8.34 1.99
N CYS A 113 -13.49 8.57 2.64
CA CYS A 113 -13.56 8.73 4.08
C CYS A 113 -14.01 7.43 4.76
N GLU A 114 -13.10 6.77 5.48
CA GLU A 114 -13.43 5.65 6.34
C GLU A 114 -14.17 6.12 7.60
N PRO A 115 -15.34 5.55 7.92
CA PRO A 115 -16.06 5.90 9.16
C PRO A 115 -15.35 5.36 10.40
N PHE A 116 -14.66 4.21 10.29
CA PHE A 116 -13.92 3.55 11.36
C PHE A 116 -12.53 3.10 10.87
N MET A 117 -11.59 3.02 11.79
CA MET A 117 -10.25 2.47 11.50
C MET A 117 -10.32 0.94 11.65
N ARG A 118 -10.16 0.21 10.55
CA ARG A 118 -10.25 -1.26 10.47
C ARG A 118 -9.04 -1.91 9.82
N ASN A 119 -7.86 -1.25 9.89
CA ASN A 119 -6.62 -1.69 9.26
C ASN A 119 -6.67 -1.61 7.72
N THR A 120 -5.81 -2.35 7.00
CA THR A 120 -5.58 -2.12 5.57
C THR A 120 -6.53 -2.88 4.65
N ALA A 121 -7.08 -4.04 5.05
CA ALA A 121 -7.96 -4.80 4.16
C ALA A 121 -9.28 -4.06 3.83
N PRO A 122 -10.06 -3.53 4.80
CA PRO A 122 -11.24 -2.72 4.48
C PRO A 122 -10.92 -1.43 3.71
N CYS A 123 -9.80 -0.78 4.03
CA CYS A 123 -9.29 0.38 3.28
C CYS A 123 -9.11 0.05 1.79
N ILE A 124 -8.49 -1.08 1.49
CA ILE A 124 -8.26 -1.56 0.12
C ILE A 124 -9.56 -2.02 -0.53
N ALA A 125 -10.43 -2.74 0.19
CA ALA A 125 -11.74 -3.15 -0.32
C ALA A 125 -12.58 -1.95 -0.78
N TYR A 126 -12.60 -0.88 0.02
CA TYR A 126 -13.29 0.36 -0.34
C TYR A 126 -12.68 1.02 -1.59
N ALA A 127 -11.35 1.15 -1.65
CA ALA A 127 -10.68 1.69 -2.82
C ALA A 127 -10.94 0.83 -4.07
N ASN A 128 -10.90 -0.50 -3.94
CA ASN A 128 -11.21 -1.45 -5.02
C ASN A 128 -12.62 -1.25 -5.57
N ALA A 129 -13.62 -1.09 -4.70
CA ALA A 129 -15.00 -0.85 -5.13
C ALA A 129 -15.14 0.45 -5.93
N VAL A 130 -14.48 1.54 -5.49
CA VAL A 130 -14.47 2.83 -6.20
C VAL A 130 -13.76 2.70 -7.55
N VAL A 131 -12.62 2.01 -7.61
CA VAL A 131 -11.88 1.80 -8.87
C VAL A 131 -12.67 0.91 -9.82
N ALA A 132 -13.29 -0.18 -9.33
CA ALA A 132 -14.11 -1.08 -10.13
C ALA A 132 -15.28 -0.36 -10.83
N ALA A 133 -15.90 0.59 -10.13
CA ALA A 133 -16.98 1.40 -10.70
C ALA A 133 -16.51 2.37 -11.82
N ARG A 134 -15.21 2.72 -11.84
CA ARG A 134 -14.62 3.64 -12.83
C ARG A 134 -13.95 2.90 -13.99
N ASP A 135 -13.17 1.88 -13.69
CA ASP A 135 -12.43 1.07 -14.66
C ASP A 135 -12.20 -0.36 -14.12
N PRO A 136 -12.99 -1.34 -14.56
CA PRO A 136 -12.85 -2.73 -14.11
C PRO A 136 -11.55 -3.41 -14.56
N GLU A 137 -10.86 -2.87 -15.57
CA GLU A 137 -9.59 -3.41 -16.09
C GLU A 137 -8.37 -2.69 -15.48
N ALA A 138 -8.57 -1.87 -14.45
CA ALA A 138 -7.52 -1.09 -13.85
C ALA A 138 -6.43 -1.94 -13.18
N ALA A 139 -5.21 -1.39 -13.17
CA ALA A 139 -4.16 -1.78 -12.24
C ALA A 139 -3.98 -0.69 -11.18
N MET A 140 -3.44 -1.04 -10.03
CA MET A 140 -3.31 -0.11 -8.91
C MET A 140 -1.94 -0.18 -8.26
N VAL A 141 -1.43 1.00 -7.86
CA VAL A 141 -0.34 1.15 -6.89
C VAL A 141 -0.95 1.62 -5.58
N VAL A 142 -0.80 0.86 -4.52
CA VAL A 142 -1.29 1.20 -3.18
C VAL A 142 -0.11 1.52 -2.29
N ALA A 143 -0.05 2.72 -1.72
CA ALA A 143 1.10 3.20 -0.96
C ALA A 143 0.69 3.89 0.34
N PRO A 144 1.47 3.75 1.43
CA PRO A 144 1.32 4.57 2.63
C PRO A 144 1.61 6.05 2.35
N SER A 145 0.92 6.93 3.06
CA SER A 145 1.04 8.38 2.90
C SER A 145 2.29 8.99 3.53
N ASP A 146 3.08 8.21 4.28
CA ASP A 146 4.09 8.73 5.21
C ASP A 146 5.52 8.22 4.95
N HIS A 147 5.75 7.66 3.78
CA HIS A 147 7.08 7.19 3.38
C HIS A 147 7.93 8.30 2.78
N LEU A 148 9.16 8.38 3.26
CA LEU A 148 10.20 9.19 2.65
C LEU A 148 10.95 8.35 1.61
N ILE A 149 10.87 8.74 0.35
CA ILE A 149 11.58 8.12 -0.77
C ILE A 149 12.48 9.18 -1.39
N LEU A 150 13.79 8.97 -1.31
CA LEU A 150 14.79 9.93 -1.82
C LEU A 150 15.07 9.71 -3.30
N ASP A 151 15.16 8.46 -3.74
CA ASP A 151 15.27 8.12 -5.16
C ASP A 151 13.87 7.93 -5.77
N GLU A 152 13.25 9.04 -6.14
CA GLU A 152 11.92 9.00 -6.76
C GLU A 152 11.95 8.37 -8.16
N SER A 153 13.04 8.53 -8.91
CA SER A 153 13.16 7.94 -10.25
C SER A 153 13.16 6.43 -10.18
N GLY A 154 14.04 5.88 -9.34
CA GLY A 154 14.11 4.43 -9.13
C GLY A 154 12.80 3.85 -8.58
N PHE A 155 12.14 4.56 -7.69
CA PHE A 155 10.81 4.16 -7.22
C PHE A 155 9.77 4.07 -8.36
N LEU A 156 9.76 5.03 -9.27
CA LEU A 156 8.84 5.04 -10.40
C LEU A 156 9.12 3.91 -11.40
N ASP A 157 10.39 3.62 -11.67
CA ASP A 157 10.82 2.51 -12.52
C ASP A 157 10.37 1.16 -11.94
N VAL A 158 10.52 0.98 -10.63
CA VAL A 158 10.04 -0.22 -9.91
C VAL A 158 8.53 -0.35 -9.97
N CYS A 159 7.78 0.73 -9.73
CA CYS A 159 6.33 0.72 -9.85
C CYS A 159 5.88 0.36 -11.27
N THR A 160 6.57 0.87 -12.29
CA THR A 160 6.29 0.55 -13.70
C THR A 160 6.50 -0.93 -13.99
N THR A 161 7.64 -1.49 -13.58
CA THR A 161 7.93 -2.93 -13.72
C THR A 161 6.88 -3.79 -13.01
N ALA A 162 6.48 -3.40 -11.79
CA ALA A 162 5.44 -4.09 -11.03
C ALA A 162 4.07 -4.04 -11.73
N LEU A 163 3.68 -2.87 -12.27
CA LEU A 163 2.42 -2.70 -13.01
C LEU A 163 2.39 -3.53 -14.29
N GLU A 164 3.48 -3.56 -15.05
CA GLU A 164 3.61 -4.40 -16.26
C GLU A 164 3.49 -5.89 -15.90
N THR A 165 4.12 -6.31 -14.81
CA THR A 165 4.04 -7.69 -14.34
C THR A 165 2.62 -8.09 -13.97
N THR A 166 1.92 -7.28 -13.16
CA THR A 166 0.55 -7.61 -12.71
C THR A 166 -0.50 -7.58 -13.82
N ARG A 167 -0.21 -6.92 -14.94
CA ARG A 167 -1.08 -6.95 -16.14
C ARG A 167 -0.90 -8.21 -16.97
N ASN A 168 0.30 -8.77 -16.96
CA ASN A 168 0.66 -9.91 -17.79
C ASN A 168 0.62 -11.25 -17.04
N THR A 169 0.46 -11.21 -15.70
CA THR A 169 0.48 -12.41 -14.85
C THR A 169 -0.58 -12.29 -13.75
N ASP A 170 -1.08 -13.45 -13.29
CA ASP A 170 -2.02 -13.52 -12.17
C ASP A 170 -1.25 -13.48 -10.84
N CYS A 171 -0.69 -12.31 -10.51
CA CYS A 171 0.07 -12.13 -9.27
C CYS A 171 -0.30 -10.83 -8.53
N LEU A 172 -0.07 -10.84 -7.21
CA LEU A 172 -0.02 -9.66 -6.36
C LEU A 172 1.45 -9.35 -6.08
N VAL A 173 1.82 -8.09 -6.21
CA VAL A 173 3.21 -7.65 -6.05
C VAL A 173 3.33 -6.71 -4.85
N THR A 174 4.38 -6.87 -4.06
CA THR A 174 4.79 -5.90 -3.06
C THR A 174 6.21 -5.40 -3.34
N LEU A 175 6.51 -4.16 -2.97
CA LEU A 175 7.86 -3.62 -3.11
C LEU A 175 8.70 -4.01 -1.89
N GLY A 176 9.85 -4.64 -2.14
CA GLY A 176 10.83 -4.98 -1.13
C GLY A 176 11.89 -3.89 -0.98
N ILE A 177 12.36 -3.68 0.24
CA ILE A 177 13.48 -2.79 0.55
C ILE A 177 14.64 -3.64 1.05
N GLN A 178 15.84 -3.45 0.49
CA GLN A 178 17.03 -4.17 0.93
C GLN A 178 17.33 -3.86 2.40
N PRO A 179 17.37 -4.87 3.29
CA PRO A 179 17.69 -4.66 4.69
C PRO A 179 19.14 -4.20 4.88
N THR A 180 19.32 -3.18 5.71
CA THR A 180 20.66 -2.65 6.06
C THR A 180 21.03 -2.92 7.52
N ARG A 181 20.10 -3.42 8.33
CA ARG A 181 20.24 -3.75 9.75
C ARG A 181 19.18 -4.79 10.15
N PRO A 182 19.35 -5.50 11.28
CA PRO A 182 18.34 -6.43 11.78
C PRO A 182 17.24 -5.67 12.54
N ASP A 183 16.29 -5.08 11.79
CA ASP A 183 15.19 -4.32 12.38
C ASP A 183 14.02 -5.23 12.76
N THR A 184 13.57 -5.17 14.01
CA THR A 184 12.46 -5.98 14.53
C THR A 184 11.09 -5.29 14.38
N GLY A 185 11.04 -4.11 13.80
CA GLY A 185 9.82 -3.33 13.60
C GLY A 185 9.18 -3.48 12.22
N TYR A 186 9.83 -4.22 11.31
CA TYR A 186 9.37 -4.43 9.94
C TYR A 186 8.95 -5.89 9.68
N GLY A 187 8.07 -6.07 8.69
CA GLY A 187 7.86 -7.36 8.07
C GLY A 187 9.02 -7.71 7.14
N TYR A 188 9.39 -8.97 7.09
CA TYR A 188 10.41 -9.53 6.20
C TYR A 188 9.78 -10.45 5.19
N ILE A 189 10.23 -10.36 3.95
CA ILE A 189 9.76 -11.14 2.81
C ILE A 189 10.94 -11.95 2.27
N GLN A 190 10.87 -13.27 2.35
CA GLN A 190 11.82 -14.14 1.68
C GLN A 190 11.42 -14.35 0.23
N HIS A 191 12.36 -14.16 -0.69
CA HIS A 191 12.16 -14.39 -2.12
C HIS A 191 12.97 -15.58 -2.63
N GLU A 192 12.55 -16.10 -3.81
CA GLU A 192 13.31 -17.16 -4.47
C GLU A 192 14.55 -16.60 -5.15
N GLU A 193 15.62 -17.40 -5.17
CA GLU A 193 16.95 -17.36 -5.76
C GLU A 193 17.55 -16.06 -6.34
N PRO A 194 18.92 -16.02 -6.49
CA PRO A 194 19.71 -14.89 -6.07
C PRO A 194 19.39 -13.64 -6.85
N TYR A 195 19.37 -12.57 -6.08
CA TYR A 195 19.15 -11.19 -6.50
C TYR A 195 20.28 -10.75 -7.45
N ASP A 196 19.94 -10.43 -8.69
CA ASP A 196 20.77 -9.60 -9.54
C ASP A 196 20.45 -8.13 -9.23
N ALA A 197 21.32 -7.49 -8.46
CA ALA A 197 21.14 -6.10 -8.01
C ALA A 197 21.11 -5.07 -9.16
N GLU A 198 21.41 -5.47 -10.38
CA GLU A 198 21.48 -4.57 -11.54
C GLU A 198 20.14 -4.44 -12.28
N ARG A 199 19.11 -5.23 -11.93
CA ARG A 199 17.80 -5.19 -12.57
C ARG A 199 16.68 -5.19 -11.55
N ALA A 200 15.67 -4.34 -11.77
CA ALA A 200 14.39 -4.47 -11.08
C ALA A 200 13.71 -5.76 -11.55
N GLU A 201 13.74 -6.79 -10.70
CA GLU A 201 13.13 -8.09 -11.02
C GLU A 201 11.98 -8.37 -10.07
N VAL A 202 10.90 -8.91 -10.63
CA VAL A 202 9.81 -9.48 -9.83
C VAL A 202 10.18 -10.91 -9.49
N ARG A 203 10.18 -11.26 -8.21
CA ARG A 203 10.55 -12.58 -7.70
C ARG A 203 9.40 -13.22 -6.95
N PRO A 204 9.22 -14.54 -7.06
CA PRO A 204 8.26 -15.23 -6.22
C PRO A 204 8.58 -15.07 -4.73
N VAL A 205 7.53 -14.87 -3.93
CA VAL A 205 7.62 -14.87 -2.46
C VAL A 205 7.65 -16.30 -1.96
N LYS A 206 8.60 -16.64 -1.07
CA LYS A 206 8.64 -17.91 -0.36
C LYS A 206 7.88 -17.84 0.96
N THR A 207 8.15 -16.80 1.73
CA THR A 207 7.53 -16.65 3.04
C THR A 207 7.50 -15.18 3.46
N PHE A 208 6.61 -14.88 4.38
CA PHE A 208 6.45 -13.58 5.01
C PHE A 208 6.52 -13.74 6.52
N THR A 209 7.31 -12.91 7.19
CA THR A 209 7.46 -12.92 8.65
C THR A 209 7.29 -11.51 9.19
N GLU A 210 6.23 -11.29 9.95
CA GLU A 210 5.95 -9.98 10.53
C GLU A 210 6.69 -9.80 11.85
N LYS A 211 7.47 -8.73 11.96
CA LYS A 211 8.17 -8.28 13.17
C LYS A 211 8.89 -9.39 13.93
N PRO A 212 9.91 -10.04 13.31
CA PRO A 212 10.66 -11.11 13.95
C PRO A 212 11.39 -10.63 15.20
N ASP A 213 11.82 -11.55 16.05
CA ASP A 213 12.77 -11.23 17.11
C ASP A 213 14.17 -10.86 16.54
N LEU A 214 15.04 -10.37 17.40
CA LEU A 214 16.36 -9.88 16.96
C LEU A 214 17.24 -10.99 16.36
N GLU A 215 17.20 -12.20 16.94
CA GLU A 215 17.99 -13.35 16.48
C GLU A 215 17.55 -13.75 15.06
N THR A 216 16.25 -13.87 14.85
CA THR A 216 15.65 -14.14 13.54
C THR A 216 15.94 -13.05 12.53
N ALA A 217 15.83 -11.78 12.92
CA ALA A 217 16.15 -10.64 12.05
C ALA A 217 17.64 -10.62 11.63
N GLN A 218 18.55 -11.00 12.53
CA GLN A 218 19.97 -11.16 12.22
C GLN A 218 20.23 -12.31 11.23
N ALA A 219 19.54 -13.44 11.40
CA ALA A 219 19.62 -14.57 10.48
C ALA A 219 19.11 -14.18 9.08
N PHE A 220 17.98 -13.47 8.98
CA PHE A 220 17.44 -12.98 7.73
C PHE A 220 18.39 -12.00 7.00
N LEU A 221 19.02 -11.10 7.76
CA LEU A 221 20.01 -10.19 7.19
C LEU A 221 21.24 -10.94 6.65
N ALA A 222 21.69 -11.97 7.36
CA ALA A 222 22.87 -12.75 7.00
C ALA A 222 22.62 -13.68 5.79
N SER A 223 21.39 -14.17 5.60
CA SER A 223 21.06 -15.07 4.48
C SER A 223 21.05 -14.34 3.12
N GLY A 224 20.69 -13.05 3.10
CA GLY A 224 20.73 -12.21 1.90
C GLY A 224 19.56 -12.40 0.94
N ASP A 225 18.60 -13.28 1.24
CA ASP A 225 17.41 -13.58 0.43
C ASP A 225 16.11 -12.99 1.02
N PHE A 226 16.24 -12.01 1.94
CA PHE A 226 15.12 -11.29 2.53
C PHE A 226 15.12 -9.81 2.19
N CYS A 227 13.92 -9.26 1.98
CA CYS A 227 13.65 -7.83 1.90
C CYS A 227 12.73 -7.40 3.02
N TRP A 228 12.80 -6.13 3.46
CA TRP A 228 11.74 -5.55 4.28
C TRP A 228 10.50 -5.30 3.45
N ASN A 229 9.32 -5.59 4.00
CA ASN A 229 8.05 -5.18 3.42
C ASN A 229 7.90 -3.67 3.52
N SER A 230 7.82 -2.99 2.38
CA SER A 230 7.58 -1.55 2.35
C SER A 230 6.12 -1.18 2.66
N GLY A 231 5.17 -2.13 2.60
CA GLY A 231 3.74 -1.83 2.63
C GLY A 231 3.23 -1.12 1.38
N ILE A 232 4.01 -1.14 0.28
CA ILE A 232 3.60 -0.65 -1.03
C ILE A 232 3.27 -1.87 -1.88
N PHE A 233 2.05 -1.88 -2.44
CA PHE A 233 1.52 -3.00 -3.19
C PHE A 233 1.13 -2.58 -4.59
N VAL A 234 1.25 -3.50 -5.53
CA VAL A 234 0.85 -3.31 -6.92
C VAL A 234 0.11 -4.55 -7.41
N TRP A 235 -1.05 -4.34 -8.02
CA TRP A 235 -1.87 -5.43 -8.57
C TRP A 235 -2.85 -4.94 -9.64
N SER A 236 -3.37 -5.85 -10.45
CA SER A 236 -4.58 -5.59 -11.23
C SER A 236 -5.80 -5.73 -10.33
N LEU A 237 -6.86 -4.98 -10.63
CA LEU A 237 -8.11 -5.07 -9.89
C LEU A 237 -8.65 -6.52 -9.89
N ARG A 238 -8.56 -7.20 -11.02
CA ARG A 238 -8.95 -8.62 -11.16
C ARG A 238 -8.19 -9.53 -10.17
N ASN A 239 -6.88 -9.34 -10.04
CA ASN A 239 -6.05 -10.21 -9.20
C ASN A 239 -6.36 -10.01 -7.71
N ILE A 240 -6.51 -8.75 -7.28
CA ILE A 240 -6.84 -8.47 -5.88
C ILE A 240 -8.29 -8.89 -5.55
N GLN A 241 -9.25 -8.74 -6.46
CA GLN A 241 -10.61 -9.23 -6.25
C GLN A 241 -10.64 -10.75 -6.09
N ARG A 242 -9.90 -11.50 -6.92
CA ARG A 242 -9.77 -12.97 -6.75
C ARG A 242 -9.19 -13.32 -5.37
N ALA A 243 -8.18 -12.59 -4.90
CA ALA A 243 -7.63 -12.84 -3.57
C ALA A 243 -8.66 -12.55 -2.45
N PHE A 244 -9.50 -11.53 -2.62
CA PHE A 244 -10.61 -11.27 -1.71
C PHE A 244 -11.69 -12.35 -1.79
N GLU A 245 -12.01 -12.88 -2.99
CA GLU A 245 -12.93 -14.01 -3.15
C GLU A 245 -12.44 -15.25 -2.39
N ASP A 246 -11.14 -15.54 -2.46
CA ASP A 246 -10.56 -16.72 -1.85
C ASP A 246 -10.41 -16.61 -0.32
N HIS A 247 -10.16 -15.40 0.21
CA HIS A 247 -9.75 -15.21 1.61
C HIS A 247 -10.68 -14.32 2.44
N LEU A 248 -11.40 -13.41 1.82
CA LEU A 248 -12.28 -12.42 2.47
C LEU A 248 -13.60 -12.24 1.69
N PRO A 249 -14.32 -13.35 1.36
CA PRO A 249 -15.48 -13.31 0.47
C PRO A 249 -16.62 -12.42 1.00
N ASP A 250 -16.89 -12.44 2.29
CA ASP A 250 -17.94 -11.60 2.91
C ASP A 250 -17.61 -10.11 2.74
N MET A 251 -16.36 -9.74 2.97
CA MET A 251 -15.90 -8.34 2.78
C MET A 251 -16.02 -7.91 1.32
N LEU A 252 -15.62 -8.77 0.37
CA LEU A 252 -15.77 -8.48 -1.05
C LEU A 252 -17.22 -8.24 -1.42
N GLN A 253 -18.13 -9.11 -0.97
CA GLN A 253 -19.55 -8.99 -1.24
C GLN A 253 -20.13 -7.70 -0.64
N ASP A 254 -19.84 -7.40 0.61
CA ASP A 254 -20.33 -6.22 1.31
C ASP A 254 -19.97 -4.93 0.56
N PHE A 255 -18.73 -4.82 0.05
CA PHE A 255 -18.28 -3.65 -0.71
C PHE A 255 -18.77 -3.65 -2.18
N ALA A 256 -19.02 -4.81 -2.78
CA ALA A 256 -19.52 -4.90 -4.15
C ALA A 256 -21.00 -4.49 -4.25
N GLU A 257 -21.79 -4.75 -3.20
CA GLU A 257 -23.21 -4.39 -3.12
C GLU A 257 -23.46 -2.99 -2.56
N LEU A 258 -22.39 -2.31 -2.10
CA LEU A 258 -22.46 -1.02 -1.43
C LEU A 258 -22.79 0.12 -2.40
N ASP A 259 -23.81 0.91 -2.08
CA ASP A 259 -23.95 2.24 -2.66
C ASP A 259 -22.83 3.15 -2.06
N LEU A 260 -21.83 3.42 -2.89
CA LEU A 260 -20.64 4.21 -2.50
C LEU A 260 -21.00 5.67 -2.12
N HIS A 261 -22.21 6.14 -2.42
CA HIS A 261 -22.70 7.48 -2.04
C HIS A 261 -23.54 7.47 -0.76
N ASP A 262 -23.89 6.31 -0.23
CA ASP A 262 -24.63 6.17 1.03
C ASP A 262 -23.67 6.04 2.23
N ALA A 263 -23.47 7.14 2.96
CA ALA A 263 -22.63 7.18 4.15
C ALA A 263 -23.12 6.26 5.29
N GLN A 264 -24.44 5.97 5.37
CA GLN A 264 -24.99 5.06 6.39
C GLN A 264 -24.68 3.62 6.02
N ALA A 265 -24.86 3.25 4.74
CA ALA A 265 -24.51 1.92 4.25
C ALA A 265 -23.00 1.66 4.41
N LEU A 266 -22.15 2.62 4.03
CA LEU A 266 -20.70 2.54 4.25
C LEU A 266 -20.34 2.35 5.73
N SER A 267 -21.00 3.08 6.63
CA SER A 267 -20.78 2.95 8.08
C SER A 267 -21.21 1.57 8.60
N ALA A 268 -22.30 1.00 8.08
CA ALA A 268 -22.77 -0.33 8.46
C ALA A 268 -21.76 -1.41 8.00
N VAL A 269 -21.28 -1.33 6.76
CA VAL A 269 -20.26 -2.26 6.22
C VAL A 269 -19.00 -2.21 7.06
N TYR A 270 -18.44 -1.02 7.30
CA TYR A 270 -17.25 -0.87 8.14
C TYR A 270 -17.44 -1.33 9.58
N GLY A 271 -18.67 -1.20 10.11
CA GLY A 271 -19.03 -1.68 11.45
C GLY A 271 -18.86 -3.20 11.58
N ASN A 272 -19.16 -3.93 10.52
CA ASN A 272 -19.08 -5.39 10.44
C ASN A 272 -17.71 -5.92 10.00
N CYS A 273 -16.87 -5.08 9.37
CA CYS A 273 -15.55 -5.49 8.92
C CYS A 273 -14.65 -5.93 10.08
N GLU A 274 -13.94 -7.02 9.87
CA GLU A 274 -12.84 -7.44 10.74
C GLU A 274 -11.70 -6.43 10.68
N ASN A 275 -10.95 -6.31 11.78
CA ASN A 275 -9.76 -5.47 11.85
C ASN A 275 -8.54 -6.26 11.37
N ILE A 276 -8.36 -6.33 10.05
CA ILE A 276 -7.36 -7.20 9.41
C ILE A 276 -6.44 -6.41 8.47
N SER A 277 -5.17 -6.79 8.43
CA SER A 277 -4.19 -6.31 7.44
C SER A 277 -4.26 -7.13 6.15
N ILE A 278 -3.93 -6.47 5.05
CA ILE A 278 -3.70 -7.16 3.77
C ILE A 278 -2.34 -7.85 3.82
#